data_c0b0446f5dde64cc6c94ffb12ab9c470
#
_entry.id   c0b0446f5dde64cc6c94ffb12ab9c470
#
_cell.length_a   1.000
_cell.length_b   1.000
_cell.length_c   1.000
_cell.angle_alpha   90.00
_cell.angle_beta   90.00
_cell.angle_gamma   90.00
#
_symmetry.space_group_name_H-M   'P 1'
#
loop_
_entity.id
_entity.type
_entity.pdbx_description
1 polymer ?
#
loop_
_entity_poly.entity_id
_entity_poly.type
_entity_poly.pdbx_seq_one_letter_code
_entity_poly.pdbx_strand_id
1 'polypeptide(L)'
;LYGDLREELLALDGLYDRLLAQVTAWESLSALDRWEAVLRPRFPDRMRDAYIQCMETQMRLSGNRKQYASVIAYLKKLRAYPGHLDAELAERWQAAYPRRRSMLDELQKAGY
;
A
#
# COMPACT_ATOMS: atom_id res chain seq x y z
N LEU A 1 -11.28 15.64 -8.74
CA LEU A 1 -11.01 17.02 -8.39
C LEU A 1 -11.80 17.46 -7.19
N TYR A 2 -13.10 17.22 -7.19
CA TYR A 2 -13.93 17.54 -6.02
C TYR A 2 -13.51 16.69 -4.81
N GLY A 3 -13.11 15.46 -5.04
CA GLY A 3 -12.60 14.60 -3.99
C GLY A 3 -11.35 15.16 -3.35
N ASP A 4 -10.41 15.66 -4.14
CA ASP A 4 -9.17 16.23 -3.66
C ASP A 4 -9.40 17.45 -2.78
N LEU A 5 -10.27 18.35 -3.22
CA LEU A 5 -10.61 19.55 -2.45
C LEU A 5 -11.27 19.18 -1.12
N ARG A 6 -12.16 18.20 -1.13
CA ARG A 6 -12.82 17.72 0.08
C ARG A 6 -11.83 17.12 1.06
N GLU A 7 -10.85 16.37 0.57
CA GLU A 7 -9.81 15.78 1.41
C GLU A 7 -8.96 16.87 2.05
N GLU A 8 -8.59 17.90 1.32
CA GLU A 8 -7.83 19.02 1.84
C GLU A 8 -8.59 19.77 2.94
N LEU A 9 -9.89 19.98 2.74
CA LEU A 9 -10.74 20.63 3.73
C LEU A 9 -10.85 19.78 5.00
N LEU A 10 -11.00 18.47 4.87
CA LEU A 10 -11.06 17.56 6.02
C LEU A 10 -9.76 17.60 6.83
N ALA A 11 -8.62 17.68 6.16
CA ALA A 11 -7.32 17.78 6.82
C ALA A 11 -7.18 19.11 7.54
N LEU A 12 -7.60 20.21 6.92
CA LEU A 12 -7.53 21.53 7.50
C LEU A 12 -8.43 21.68 8.74
N ASP A 13 -9.59 21.06 8.70
CA ASP A 13 -10.55 21.07 9.80
C ASP A 13 -10.17 20.12 10.93
N GLY A 14 -9.07 19.36 10.78
CA GLY A 14 -8.63 18.38 11.78
C GLY A 14 -9.48 17.14 11.85
N LEU A 15 -10.28 16.85 10.82
CA LEU A 15 -11.15 15.68 10.76
C LEU A 15 -10.38 14.47 10.20
N TYR A 16 -9.26 14.15 10.83
CA TYR A 16 -8.34 13.12 10.35
C TYR A 16 -8.93 11.72 10.32
N ASP A 17 -9.83 11.41 11.26
CA ASP A 17 -10.51 10.10 11.26
C ASP A 17 -11.34 9.90 9.99
N ARG A 18 -12.08 10.94 9.59
CA ARG A 18 -12.87 10.90 8.37
C ARG A 18 -12.01 10.85 7.14
N LEU A 19 -10.91 11.61 7.15
CA LEU A 19 -9.96 11.59 6.05
C LEU A 19 -9.37 10.20 5.87
N LEU A 20 -8.96 9.56 6.95
CA LEU A 20 -8.43 8.20 6.92
C LEU A 20 -9.46 7.22 6.35
N ALA A 21 -10.70 7.26 6.84
CA ALA A 21 -11.76 6.38 6.36
C ALA A 21 -12.03 6.57 4.87
N GLN A 22 -12.01 7.80 4.39
CA GLN A 22 -12.25 8.11 2.97
C GLN A 22 -11.09 7.63 2.10
N VAL A 23 -9.86 7.88 2.53
CA VAL A 23 -8.66 7.49 1.78
C VAL A 23 -8.53 5.97 1.71
N THR A 24 -8.78 5.27 2.81
CA THR A 24 -8.70 3.81 2.85
C THR A 24 -9.83 3.14 2.06
N ALA A 25 -11.01 3.78 1.99
CA ALA A 25 -12.15 3.24 1.23
C ALA A 25 -11.87 3.14 -0.27
N TRP A 26 -10.95 3.93 -0.80
CA TRP A 26 -10.61 3.91 -2.22
C TRP A 26 -9.74 2.73 -2.63
N GLU A 27 -9.14 2.03 -1.69
CA GLU A 27 -8.22 0.90 -1.95
C GLU A 27 -7.17 1.22 -3.02
N SER A 28 -6.66 2.46 -3.01
CA SER A 28 -5.69 2.95 -3.98
C SER A 28 -4.36 3.23 -3.28
N LEU A 29 -3.28 2.60 -3.78
CA LEU A 29 -1.94 2.84 -3.26
C LEU A 29 -1.51 4.29 -3.48
N SER A 30 -1.91 4.89 -4.61
CA SER A 30 -1.62 6.29 -4.90
C SER A 30 -2.28 7.23 -3.90
N ALA A 31 -3.53 6.95 -3.52
CA ALA A 31 -4.25 7.76 -2.53
C ALA A 31 -3.59 7.65 -1.15
N LEU A 32 -3.22 6.43 -0.74
CA LEU A 32 -2.53 6.21 0.52
C LEU A 32 -1.20 6.95 0.56
N ASP A 33 -0.44 6.87 -0.53
CA ASP A 33 0.86 7.52 -0.65
C ASP A 33 0.74 9.04 -0.57
N ARG A 34 -0.29 9.60 -1.19
CA ARG A 34 -0.55 11.03 -1.18
C ARG A 34 -0.78 11.58 0.23
N TRP A 35 -1.49 10.83 1.07
CA TRP A 35 -1.88 11.27 2.39
C TRP A 35 -1.06 10.67 3.53
N GLU A 36 -0.05 9.87 3.22
CA GLU A 36 0.78 9.19 4.20
C GLU A 36 1.43 10.17 5.18
N ALA A 37 1.99 11.26 4.68
CA ALA A 37 2.69 12.23 5.52
C ALA A 37 1.77 12.86 6.56
N VAL A 38 0.49 13.00 6.26
CA VAL A 38 -0.51 13.56 7.15
C VAL A 38 -1.06 12.50 8.12
N LEU A 39 -1.34 11.29 7.61
CA LEU A 39 -2.06 10.26 8.36
C LEU A 39 -1.15 9.34 9.16
N ARG A 40 0.07 9.04 8.68
CA ARG A 40 0.97 8.12 9.38
C ARG A 40 1.33 8.57 10.79
N PRO A 41 1.64 9.85 11.07
CA PRO A 41 1.97 10.26 12.44
C PRO A 41 0.80 10.10 13.42
N ARG A 42 -0.43 10.15 12.92
CA ARG A 42 -1.64 10.03 13.75
C ARG A 42 -2.18 8.62 13.85
N PHE A 43 -2.08 7.87 12.76
CA PHE A 43 -2.65 6.52 12.63
C PHE A 43 -1.64 5.56 12.00
N PRO A 44 -0.47 5.34 12.62
CA PRO A 44 0.57 4.51 12.02
C PRO A 44 0.11 3.08 11.76
N ASP A 45 -0.59 2.46 12.71
CA ASP A 45 -1.05 1.08 12.56
C ASP A 45 -2.12 0.94 11.48
N ARG A 46 -3.04 1.87 11.43
CA ARG A 46 -4.13 1.85 10.44
C ARG A 46 -3.61 2.11 9.03
N MET A 47 -2.64 3.01 8.89
CA MET A 47 -1.99 3.26 7.59
C MET A 47 -1.20 2.03 7.13
N ARG A 48 -0.44 1.41 8.04
CA ARG A 48 0.26 0.16 7.75
C ARG A 48 -0.69 -0.90 7.24
N ASP A 49 -1.78 -1.15 7.97
CA ASP A 49 -2.76 -2.18 7.61
C ASP A 49 -3.45 -1.85 6.27
N ALA A 50 -3.73 -0.58 6.01
CA ALA A 50 -4.32 -0.14 4.76
C ALA A 50 -3.38 -0.40 3.57
N TYR A 51 -2.08 -0.12 3.73
CA TYR A 51 -1.09 -0.43 2.70
C TYR A 51 -1.02 -1.94 2.42
N ILE A 52 -0.93 -2.75 3.48
CA ILE A 52 -0.83 -4.21 3.33
C ILE A 52 -2.06 -4.75 2.62
N GLN A 53 -3.24 -4.37 3.07
CA GLN A 53 -4.50 -4.84 2.47
C GLN A 53 -4.61 -4.43 1.01
N CYS A 54 -4.28 -3.18 0.70
CA CYS A 54 -4.34 -2.67 -0.66
C CYS A 54 -3.33 -3.39 -1.57
N MET A 55 -2.11 -3.60 -1.08
CA MET A 55 -1.09 -4.35 -1.83
C MET A 55 -1.50 -5.80 -2.08
N GLU A 56 -2.09 -6.47 -1.09
CA GLU A 56 -2.55 -7.84 -1.26
C GLU A 56 -3.67 -7.94 -2.29
N THR A 57 -4.63 -7.01 -2.26
CA THR A 57 -5.70 -6.95 -3.25
C THR A 57 -5.14 -6.70 -4.65
N GLN A 58 -4.24 -5.74 -4.79
CA GLN A 58 -3.62 -5.41 -6.07
C GLN A 58 -2.79 -6.58 -6.62
N MET A 59 -2.02 -7.25 -5.75
CA MET A 59 -1.23 -8.40 -6.17
C MET A 59 -2.12 -9.55 -6.63
N ARG A 60 -3.21 -9.82 -5.93
CA ARG A 60 -4.16 -10.86 -6.32
C ARG A 60 -4.75 -10.60 -7.71
N LEU A 61 -5.05 -9.33 -8.01
CA LEU A 61 -5.65 -8.93 -9.28
C LEU A 61 -4.63 -8.74 -10.40
N SER A 62 -3.34 -8.71 -10.07
CA SER A 62 -2.27 -8.53 -11.07
C SER A 62 -2.10 -9.79 -11.92
N GLY A 63 -1.90 -9.59 -13.22
CA GLY A 63 -1.77 -10.68 -14.16
C GLY A 63 -0.58 -10.58 -15.11
N ASN A 64 0.27 -9.55 -15.00
CA ASN A 64 1.45 -9.40 -15.85
C ASN A 64 2.61 -8.75 -15.09
N ARG A 65 3.80 -8.80 -15.69
CA ARG A 65 5.04 -8.30 -15.07
C ARG A 65 4.95 -6.84 -14.66
N LYS A 66 4.36 -6.00 -15.48
CA LYS A 66 4.26 -4.57 -15.21
C LYS A 66 3.40 -4.31 -13.96
N GLN A 67 2.31 -5.03 -13.84
CA GLN A 67 1.43 -4.92 -12.65
C GLN A 67 2.15 -5.43 -11.41
N TYR A 68 2.84 -6.57 -11.50
CA TYR A 68 3.61 -7.11 -10.37
C TYR A 68 4.67 -6.12 -9.90
N ALA A 69 5.42 -5.54 -10.84
CA ALA A 69 6.48 -4.58 -10.52
C ALA A 69 5.91 -3.35 -9.82
N SER A 70 4.75 -2.87 -10.25
CA SER A 70 4.09 -1.71 -9.64
C SER A 70 3.73 -1.95 -8.18
N VAL A 71 3.19 -3.13 -7.86
CA VAL A 71 2.82 -3.47 -6.47
C VAL A 71 4.08 -3.70 -5.63
N ILE A 72 5.06 -4.42 -6.16
CA ILE A 72 6.30 -4.74 -5.46
C ILE A 72 7.07 -3.47 -5.08
N ALA A 73 7.01 -2.43 -5.93
CA ALA A 73 7.65 -1.15 -5.64
C ALA A 73 7.12 -0.53 -4.33
N TYR A 74 5.87 -0.79 -3.97
CA TYR A 74 5.28 -0.29 -2.73
C TYR A 74 5.71 -1.06 -1.49
N LEU A 75 6.32 -2.24 -1.62
CA LEU A 75 6.82 -2.97 -0.45
C LEU A 75 7.78 -2.13 0.39
N LYS A 76 8.55 -1.28 -0.27
CA LYS A 76 9.50 -0.39 0.42
C LYS A 76 8.82 0.59 1.38
N LYS A 77 7.56 0.91 1.15
CA LYS A 77 6.79 1.78 2.05
C LYS A 77 6.63 1.15 3.44
N LEU A 78 6.58 -0.17 3.51
CA LEU A 78 6.44 -0.87 4.78
C LEU A 78 7.68 -0.77 5.65
N ARG A 79 8.82 -0.37 5.09
CA ARG A 79 10.06 -0.15 5.85
C ARG A 79 9.95 1.05 6.80
N ALA A 80 9.00 1.94 6.56
CA ALA A 80 8.72 3.07 7.45
C ALA A 80 7.99 2.64 8.74
N TYR A 81 7.55 1.39 8.80
CA TYR A 81 6.79 0.83 9.92
C TYR A 81 7.63 -0.23 10.63
N PRO A 82 7.42 -0.44 11.97
CA PRO A 82 8.17 -1.45 12.73
C PRO A 82 7.97 -2.87 12.20
N GLY A 83 9.00 -3.70 12.35
CA GLY A 83 8.99 -5.10 11.91
C GLY A 83 9.49 -5.25 10.49
N HIS A 84 9.59 -6.48 10.02
CA HIS A 84 10.03 -6.81 8.67
C HIS A 84 8.83 -7.13 7.78
N LEU A 85 7.87 -6.22 7.74
CA LEU A 85 6.58 -6.43 7.08
C LEU A 85 6.71 -6.60 5.57
N ASP A 86 7.65 -5.88 4.96
CA ASP A 86 7.92 -6.01 3.53
C ASP A 86 8.44 -7.40 3.17
N ALA A 87 9.39 -7.92 3.96
CA ALA A 87 9.93 -9.25 3.75
C ALA A 87 8.88 -10.33 4.03
N GLU A 88 8.09 -10.18 5.09
CA GLU A 88 7.02 -11.12 5.43
C GLU A 88 5.98 -11.20 4.31
N LEU A 89 5.57 -10.06 3.78
CA LEU A 89 4.58 -10.01 2.70
C LEU A 89 5.12 -10.62 1.42
N ALA A 90 6.38 -10.32 1.08
CA ALA A 90 7.05 -10.91 -0.08
C ALA A 90 7.12 -12.44 0.04
N GLU A 91 7.47 -12.95 1.21
CA GLU A 91 7.54 -14.38 1.49
C GLU A 91 6.17 -15.04 1.37
N ARG A 92 5.13 -14.37 1.87
CA ARG A 92 3.74 -14.83 1.76
C ARG A 92 3.31 -14.94 0.28
N TRP A 93 3.66 -13.96 -0.53
CA TRP A 93 3.35 -13.99 -1.97
C TRP A 93 4.08 -15.11 -2.69
N GLN A 94 5.35 -15.36 -2.35
CA GLN A 94 6.12 -16.46 -2.94
C GLN A 94 5.43 -17.80 -2.64
N ALA A 95 4.92 -17.97 -1.43
CA ALA A 95 4.23 -19.19 -1.02
C ALA A 95 2.84 -19.31 -1.66
N ALA A 96 2.11 -18.19 -1.78
CA ALA A 96 0.74 -18.17 -2.31
C ALA A 96 0.70 -18.31 -3.83
N TYR A 97 1.71 -17.78 -4.54
CA TYR A 97 1.74 -17.73 -6.00
C TYR A 97 3.01 -18.35 -6.60
N PRO A 98 3.30 -19.64 -6.32
CA PRO A 98 4.56 -20.24 -6.75
C PRO A 98 4.69 -20.40 -8.27
N ARG A 99 3.59 -20.27 -9.01
CA ARG A 99 3.58 -20.40 -10.47
C ARG A 99 3.69 -19.07 -11.20
N ARG A 100 3.67 -17.95 -10.49
CA ARG A 100 3.79 -16.61 -11.08
C ARG A 100 5.26 -16.26 -11.24
N ARG A 101 5.92 -16.80 -12.25
CA ARG A 101 7.36 -16.66 -12.49
C ARG A 101 7.78 -15.19 -12.63
N SER A 102 7.01 -14.38 -13.36
CA SER A 102 7.31 -12.97 -13.54
C SER A 102 7.26 -12.21 -12.22
N MET A 103 6.30 -12.56 -11.37
CA MET A 103 6.19 -11.97 -10.03
C MET A 103 7.39 -12.33 -9.17
N LEU A 104 7.78 -13.62 -9.16
CA LEU A 104 8.92 -14.11 -8.40
C LEU A 104 10.21 -13.43 -8.86
N ASP A 105 10.38 -13.26 -10.18
CA ASP A 105 11.53 -12.57 -10.75
C ASP A 105 11.60 -11.10 -10.31
N GLU A 106 10.46 -10.41 -10.34
CA GLU A 106 10.40 -9.01 -9.90
C GLU A 106 10.67 -8.88 -8.39
N LEU A 107 10.20 -9.81 -7.57
CA LEU A 107 10.52 -9.84 -6.15
C LEU A 107 12.02 -10.00 -5.93
N GLN A 108 12.66 -10.91 -6.67
CA GLN A 108 14.09 -11.14 -6.59
C GLN A 108 14.87 -9.88 -6.99
N LYS A 109 14.47 -9.22 -8.06
CA LYS A 109 15.10 -7.98 -8.51
C LYS A 109 14.99 -6.86 -7.47
N ALA A 110 13.91 -6.85 -6.71
CA ALA A 110 13.70 -5.88 -5.64
C ALA A 110 14.43 -6.22 -4.34
N GLY A 111 15.09 -7.38 -4.27
CA GLY A 111 15.86 -7.80 -3.11
C GLY A 111 15.13 -8.79 -2.19
N TYR A 112 14.05 -9.36 -2.68
CA TYR A 112 13.28 -10.36 -1.96
C TYR A 112 13.41 -11.73 -2.64
#